data_885427c6d2e4eb7b3127704c7c0e9a3b
#
_entry.id   885427c6d2e4eb7b3127704c7c0e9a3b
#
_cell.length_a   1.000
_cell.length_b   1.000
_cell.length_c   1.000
_cell.angle_alpha   90.00
_cell.angle_beta   90.00
_cell.angle_gamma   90.00
#
_symmetry.space_group_name_H-M   'P 1'
#
loop_
_entity.id
_entity.type
_entity.pdbx_description
1 polymer ?
#
loop_
_entity_poly.entity_id
_entity_poly.type
_entity_poly.pdbx_seq_one_letter_code
_entity_poly.pdbx_strand_id
1 'polypeptide(L)'
;MQRRTSRTLSRAVIVAVVLAVGATIWQSWTAGTPGMSGVVQTSWGPLSPADRDVLVKIRLACLWEMSTGQQAEQQATSPAVREAAHKITTEHTQLDQDVRATADKLGVLLPSTPSAQQIAWMKEITAKTGSDYDRTAVQRLREAHGIVLPILAQVRISTRNDLVRQFAADGTLYVTRHIGYLESTGLVDYSALPEPPSPGLLSGSASWTDLLVPGLVLIACLLTATLIGASLRGRGKANKAAQLPPMVTTSAPRVATAAALIALPEAASTARSVRFTPPGLATVMSPGTPPDGIPDVPTPAAGIPRSRISASGRHTVRR
;
A
#
# COMPACT_ATOMS: atom_id res chain seq x y z
N MET A 1 -40.61 33.79 -9.61
CA MET A 1 -39.81 32.66 -10.14
C MET A 1 -38.49 32.41 -9.36
N GLN A 2 -37.78 33.41 -8.89
CA GLN A 2 -36.46 33.32 -8.21
C GLN A 2 -36.42 32.48 -6.90
N ARG A 3 -37.47 32.39 -6.13
CA ARG A 3 -37.51 31.61 -4.85
C ARG A 3 -37.64 30.11 -5.06
N ARG A 4 -38.20 29.64 -6.21
CA ARG A 4 -38.30 28.19 -6.51
C ARG A 4 -36.96 27.63 -6.98
N THR A 5 -36.22 28.40 -7.80
CA THR A 5 -34.87 27.99 -8.28
C THR A 5 -33.84 27.88 -7.15
N SER A 6 -33.89 28.76 -6.13
CA SER A 6 -32.96 28.66 -4.99
C SER A 6 -33.21 27.43 -4.12
N ARG A 7 -34.46 26.99 -3.95
CA ARG A 7 -34.80 25.78 -3.16
C ARG A 7 -34.43 24.50 -3.89
N THR A 8 -34.59 24.44 -5.21
CA THR A 8 -34.16 23.28 -6.01
C THR A 8 -32.64 23.16 -6.04
N LEU A 9 -31.94 24.28 -6.17
CA LEU A 9 -30.48 24.32 -6.13
C LEU A 9 -29.92 23.88 -4.76
N SER A 10 -30.49 24.35 -3.66
CA SER A 10 -30.11 23.95 -2.30
C SER A 10 -30.34 22.45 -2.07
N ARG A 11 -31.45 21.90 -2.56
CA ARG A 11 -31.73 20.46 -2.46
C ARG A 11 -30.71 19.62 -3.27
N ALA A 12 -30.38 20.07 -4.48
CA ALA A 12 -29.39 19.40 -5.32
C ALA A 12 -28.00 19.34 -4.65
N VAL A 13 -27.58 20.42 -4.00
CA VAL A 13 -26.32 20.48 -3.25
C VAL A 13 -26.34 19.57 -2.02
N ILE A 14 -27.42 19.57 -1.25
CA ILE A 14 -27.53 18.66 -0.10
C ILE A 14 -27.44 17.20 -0.57
N VAL A 15 -28.13 16.83 -1.65
CA VAL A 15 -28.06 15.48 -2.22
C VAL A 15 -26.63 15.16 -2.68
N ALA A 16 -25.95 16.07 -3.37
CA ALA A 16 -24.56 15.86 -3.81
C ALA A 16 -23.60 15.68 -2.63
N VAL A 17 -23.74 16.45 -1.55
CA VAL A 17 -22.94 16.30 -0.33
C VAL A 17 -23.23 14.97 0.36
N VAL A 18 -24.51 14.57 0.48
CA VAL A 18 -24.88 13.28 1.07
C VAL A 18 -24.32 12.12 0.26
N LEU A 19 -24.38 12.19 -1.08
CA LEU A 19 -23.80 11.17 -1.96
C LEU A 19 -22.27 11.12 -1.86
N ALA A 20 -21.60 12.27 -1.78
CA ALA A 20 -20.15 12.33 -1.60
C ALA A 20 -19.72 11.73 -0.25
N VAL A 21 -20.42 12.10 0.84
CA VAL A 21 -20.17 11.51 2.18
C VAL A 21 -20.51 10.03 2.19
N GLY A 22 -21.61 9.61 1.58
CA GLY A 22 -21.95 8.19 1.44
C GLY A 22 -20.89 7.40 0.66
N ALA A 23 -20.36 7.97 -0.43
CA ALA A 23 -19.29 7.37 -1.21
C ALA A 23 -17.97 7.28 -0.42
N THR A 24 -17.60 8.29 0.37
CA THR A 24 -16.42 8.25 1.24
C THR A 24 -16.54 7.21 2.33
N ILE A 25 -17.72 7.10 2.96
CA ILE A 25 -18.02 6.08 3.97
C ILE A 25 -17.96 4.69 3.33
N TRP A 26 -18.60 4.51 2.18
CA TRP A 26 -18.57 3.25 1.42
C TRP A 26 -17.13 2.85 1.04
N GLN A 27 -16.34 3.79 0.51
CA GLN A 27 -14.95 3.55 0.16
C GLN A 27 -14.09 3.25 1.40
N SER A 28 -14.31 3.92 2.53
CA SER A 28 -13.65 3.59 3.81
C SER A 28 -14.03 2.20 4.31
N TRP A 29 -15.26 1.74 4.07
CA TRP A 29 -15.71 0.41 4.45
C TRP A 29 -15.18 -0.68 3.52
N THR A 30 -15.12 -0.43 2.21
CA THR A 30 -14.61 -1.39 1.22
C THR A 30 -13.09 -1.41 1.11
N ALA A 31 -12.45 -0.27 1.28
CA ALA A 31 -10.99 -0.19 1.38
C ALA A 31 -10.44 -0.78 2.69
N GLY A 32 -11.31 -1.01 3.67
CA GLY A 32 -10.93 -1.25 5.05
C GLY A 32 -10.07 -0.11 5.58
N THR A 33 -10.15 0.25 6.84
CA THR A 33 -9.13 1.13 7.42
C THR A 33 -7.78 0.50 7.11
N PRO A 34 -6.83 1.15 6.41
CA PRO A 34 -5.54 0.55 6.11
C PRO A 34 -4.95 0.00 7.41
N GLY A 35 -4.95 -1.32 7.57
CA GLY A 35 -4.34 -2.04 8.67
C GLY A 35 -5.24 -2.63 9.75
N MET A 36 -6.58 -2.52 9.74
CA MET A 36 -7.41 -3.01 10.87
C MET A 36 -8.40 -4.12 10.53
N SER A 37 -9.02 -4.17 9.34
CA SER A 37 -9.94 -5.26 9.00
C SER A 37 -9.19 -6.55 8.64
N GLY A 38 -9.50 -7.63 9.32
CA GLY A 38 -8.89 -8.95 9.10
C GLY A 38 -7.49 -9.13 9.68
N VAL A 39 -6.99 -8.19 10.50
CA VAL A 39 -5.77 -8.38 11.29
C VAL A 39 -6.05 -9.24 12.50
N VAL A 40 -5.24 -10.28 12.69
CA VAL A 40 -5.30 -11.16 13.86
C VAL A 40 -4.09 -10.89 14.75
N GLN A 41 -4.27 -10.78 16.06
CA GLN A 41 -3.17 -10.65 17.00
C GLN A 41 -2.52 -12.01 17.24
N THR A 42 -1.20 -12.07 17.14
CA THR A 42 -0.40 -13.27 17.40
C THR A 42 0.72 -12.94 18.40
N SER A 43 1.39 -13.96 18.93
CA SER A 43 2.57 -13.78 19.79
C SER A 43 3.77 -13.17 19.05
N TRP A 44 3.75 -13.13 17.73
CA TRP A 44 4.79 -12.51 16.88
C TRP A 44 4.36 -11.16 16.30
N GLY A 45 3.34 -10.54 16.87
CA GLY A 45 2.76 -9.30 16.38
C GLY A 45 1.51 -9.49 15.53
N PRO A 46 0.90 -8.39 15.05
CA PRO A 46 -0.33 -8.43 14.26
C PRO A 46 -0.08 -9.07 12.90
N LEU A 47 -0.94 -10.03 12.55
CA LEU A 47 -0.94 -10.74 11.27
C LEU A 47 -1.99 -10.14 10.34
N SER A 48 -1.55 -9.46 9.28
CA SER A 48 -2.41 -8.81 8.30
C SER A 48 -2.93 -9.77 7.23
N PRO A 49 -3.95 -9.39 6.43
CA PRO A 49 -4.34 -10.13 5.24
C PRO A 49 -3.19 -10.31 4.23
N ALA A 50 -2.34 -9.29 4.05
CA ALA A 50 -1.17 -9.36 3.15
C ALA A 50 -0.13 -10.37 3.64
N ASP A 51 0.06 -10.49 4.96
CA ASP A 51 0.94 -11.48 5.56
C ASP A 51 0.46 -12.91 5.28
N ARG A 52 -0.85 -13.15 5.37
CA ARG A 52 -1.44 -14.46 5.04
C ARG A 52 -1.35 -14.75 3.54
N ASP A 53 -1.61 -13.76 2.71
CA ASP A 53 -1.58 -13.86 1.26
C ASP A 53 -0.20 -14.23 0.73
N VAL A 54 0.88 -13.63 1.27
CA VAL A 54 2.24 -13.98 0.85
C VAL A 54 2.59 -15.44 1.20
N LEU A 55 2.18 -15.94 2.38
CA LEU A 55 2.40 -17.35 2.74
C LEU A 55 1.66 -18.29 1.77
N VAL A 56 0.41 -17.98 1.43
CA VAL A 56 -0.38 -18.73 0.45
C VAL A 56 0.28 -18.69 -0.93
N LYS A 57 0.75 -17.54 -1.40
CA LYS A 57 1.40 -17.39 -2.71
C LYS A 57 2.71 -18.16 -2.80
N ILE A 58 3.53 -18.12 -1.76
CA ILE A 58 4.77 -18.90 -1.73
C ILE A 58 4.49 -20.40 -1.69
N ARG A 59 3.50 -20.83 -0.90
CA ARG A 59 3.08 -22.25 -0.92
C ARG A 59 2.60 -22.70 -2.31
N LEU A 60 1.80 -21.87 -3.00
CA LEU A 60 1.38 -22.14 -4.37
C LEU A 60 2.57 -22.21 -5.33
N ALA A 61 3.57 -21.32 -5.17
CA ALA A 61 4.80 -21.37 -5.96
C ALA A 61 5.54 -22.70 -5.74
N CYS A 62 5.77 -23.10 -4.49
CA CYS A 62 6.43 -24.36 -4.18
C CYS A 62 5.72 -25.58 -4.81
N LEU A 63 4.38 -25.60 -4.78
CA LEU A 63 3.60 -26.74 -5.30
C LEU A 63 3.80 -27.00 -6.79
N TRP A 64 3.89 -25.96 -7.63
CA TRP A 64 4.04 -26.16 -9.06
C TRP A 64 5.50 -26.13 -9.52
N GLU A 65 6.35 -25.33 -8.87
CA GLU A 65 7.75 -25.17 -9.28
C GLU A 65 8.61 -26.37 -8.91
N MET A 66 8.36 -27.04 -7.77
CA MET A 66 9.02 -28.31 -7.47
C MET A 66 8.71 -29.37 -8.52
N SER A 67 7.42 -29.54 -8.89
CA SER A 67 7.02 -30.51 -9.93
C SER A 67 7.61 -30.16 -11.29
N THR A 68 7.57 -28.88 -11.67
CA THR A 68 8.10 -28.40 -12.95
C THR A 68 9.62 -28.53 -13.00
N GLY A 69 10.30 -28.22 -11.89
CA GLY A 69 11.76 -28.37 -11.78
C GLY A 69 12.20 -29.82 -11.88
N GLN A 70 11.55 -30.74 -11.15
CA GLN A 70 11.83 -32.19 -11.27
C GLN A 70 11.64 -32.71 -12.70
N GLN A 71 10.59 -32.23 -13.38
CA GLN A 71 10.37 -32.54 -14.79
C GLN A 71 11.51 -31.99 -15.68
N ALA A 72 11.93 -30.74 -15.42
CA ALA A 72 12.99 -30.10 -16.20
C ALA A 72 14.36 -30.76 -16.00
N GLU A 73 14.65 -31.24 -14.80
CA GLU A 73 15.88 -32.04 -14.55
C GLU A 73 15.96 -33.26 -15.45
N GLN A 74 14.83 -33.88 -15.80
CA GLN A 74 14.75 -35.09 -16.61
C GLN A 74 14.59 -34.81 -18.11
N GLN A 75 13.81 -33.81 -18.48
CA GLN A 75 13.37 -33.61 -19.87
C GLN A 75 14.08 -32.47 -20.61
N ALA A 76 14.68 -31.50 -19.89
CA ALA A 76 15.39 -30.43 -20.53
C ALA A 76 16.58 -30.93 -21.36
N THR A 77 16.76 -30.37 -22.53
CA THR A 77 17.89 -30.71 -23.42
C THR A 77 19.14 -29.93 -23.05
N SER A 78 18.98 -28.70 -22.57
CA SER A 78 20.07 -27.84 -22.12
C SER A 78 20.60 -28.27 -20.76
N PRO A 79 21.92 -28.55 -20.59
CA PRO A 79 22.51 -28.80 -19.28
C PRO A 79 22.34 -27.64 -18.30
N ALA A 80 22.38 -26.39 -18.80
CA ALA A 80 22.17 -25.19 -17.97
C ALA A 80 20.75 -25.11 -17.42
N VAL A 81 19.73 -25.52 -18.19
CA VAL A 81 18.36 -25.60 -17.74
C VAL A 81 18.18 -26.70 -16.67
N ARG A 82 18.77 -27.87 -16.87
CA ARG A 82 18.74 -28.94 -15.85
C ARG A 82 19.39 -28.52 -14.54
N GLU A 83 20.53 -27.84 -14.61
CA GLU A 83 21.21 -27.32 -13.42
C GLU A 83 20.40 -26.25 -12.70
N ALA A 84 19.84 -25.27 -13.43
CA ALA A 84 18.96 -24.25 -12.86
C ALA A 84 17.73 -24.89 -12.21
N ALA A 85 17.10 -25.86 -12.88
CA ALA A 85 15.95 -26.59 -12.37
C ALA A 85 16.29 -27.36 -11.08
N HIS A 86 17.41 -28.02 -11.03
CA HIS A 86 17.90 -28.74 -9.82
C HIS A 86 18.08 -27.80 -8.62
N LYS A 87 18.75 -26.66 -8.82
CA LYS A 87 18.96 -25.67 -7.77
C LYS A 87 17.62 -25.12 -7.27
N ILE A 88 16.72 -24.73 -8.18
CA ILE A 88 15.39 -24.22 -7.85
C ILE A 88 14.58 -25.26 -7.09
N THR A 89 14.54 -26.52 -7.57
CA THR A 89 13.79 -27.61 -6.89
C THR A 89 14.31 -27.84 -5.47
N THR A 90 15.62 -27.86 -5.30
CA THR A 90 16.26 -28.04 -3.98
C THR A 90 15.90 -26.90 -3.03
N GLU A 91 16.03 -25.66 -3.48
CA GLU A 91 15.72 -24.49 -2.66
C GLU A 91 14.21 -24.35 -2.40
N HIS A 92 13.34 -24.71 -3.34
CA HIS A 92 11.89 -24.76 -3.10
C HIS A 92 11.49 -25.84 -2.10
N THR A 93 12.22 -26.95 -2.01
CA THR A 93 11.96 -27.96 -0.97
C THR A 93 12.18 -27.37 0.43
N GLN A 94 13.24 -26.60 0.62
CA GLN A 94 13.47 -25.89 1.89
C GLN A 94 12.45 -24.80 2.13
N LEU A 95 12.17 -23.98 1.13
CA LEU A 95 11.20 -22.90 1.22
C LEU A 95 9.78 -23.41 1.53
N ASP A 96 9.42 -24.61 1.03
CA ASP A 96 8.15 -25.26 1.34
C ASP A 96 8.07 -25.68 2.82
N GLN A 97 9.14 -26.18 3.39
CA GLN A 97 9.22 -26.49 4.81
C GLN A 97 9.07 -25.22 5.65
N ASP A 98 9.75 -24.15 5.26
CA ASP A 98 9.75 -22.88 5.99
C ASP A 98 8.38 -22.19 5.93
N VAL A 99 7.70 -22.20 4.78
CA VAL A 99 6.35 -21.62 4.66
C VAL A 99 5.33 -22.40 5.46
N ARG A 100 5.40 -23.73 5.47
CA ARG A 100 4.51 -24.54 6.30
C ARG A 100 4.75 -24.30 7.78
N ALA A 101 6.00 -24.34 8.24
CA ALA A 101 6.33 -24.10 9.64
C ALA A 101 5.91 -22.70 10.11
N THR A 102 6.04 -21.69 9.24
CA THR A 102 5.59 -20.34 9.52
C THR A 102 4.06 -20.26 9.58
N ALA A 103 3.38 -20.87 8.62
CA ALA A 103 1.93 -20.89 8.56
C ALA A 103 1.30 -21.63 9.75
N ASP A 104 1.87 -22.77 10.15
CA ASP A 104 1.41 -23.54 11.32
C ASP A 104 1.49 -22.71 12.60
N LYS A 105 2.60 -22.01 12.85
CA LYS A 105 2.76 -21.12 14.00
C LYS A 105 1.75 -19.97 14.00
N LEU A 106 1.34 -19.52 12.83
CA LEU A 106 0.42 -18.38 12.66
C LEU A 106 -1.04 -18.79 12.46
N GLY A 107 -1.34 -20.10 12.42
CA GLY A 107 -2.68 -20.62 12.17
C GLY A 107 -3.21 -20.30 10.77
N VAL A 108 -2.33 -20.22 9.77
CA VAL A 108 -2.68 -19.90 8.37
C VAL A 108 -2.90 -21.20 7.60
N LEU A 109 -4.09 -21.35 7.01
CA LEU A 109 -4.38 -22.48 6.14
C LEU A 109 -3.71 -22.31 4.78
N LEU A 110 -2.92 -23.31 4.37
CA LEU A 110 -2.22 -23.33 3.10
C LEU A 110 -2.90 -24.23 2.08
N PRO A 111 -2.83 -23.89 0.78
CA PRO A 111 -3.34 -24.75 -0.29
C PRO A 111 -2.53 -26.05 -0.41
N SER A 112 -3.20 -27.10 -0.88
CA SER A 112 -2.59 -28.41 -1.15
C SER A 112 -2.37 -28.68 -2.63
N THR A 113 -2.94 -27.86 -3.53
CA THR A 113 -2.84 -27.99 -4.98
C THR A 113 -2.45 -26.64 -5.61
N PRO A 114 -1.73 -26.64 -6.74
CA PRO A 114 -1.45 -25.42 -7.50
C PRO A 114 -2.73 -24.72 -7.94
N SER A 115 -2.65 -23.42 -8.21
CA SER A 115 -3.76 -22.64 -8.76
C SER A 115 -4.09 -23.09 -10.22
N ALA A 116 -5.28 -22.73 -10.69
CA ALA A 116 -5.69 -23.02 -12.06
C ALA A 116 -4.71 -22.44 -13.10
N GLN A 117 -4.18 -21.25 -12.85
CA GLN A 117 -3.17 -20.62 -13.71
C GLN A 117 -1.86 -21.41 -13.72
N GLN A 118 -1.38 -21.87 -12.57
CA GLN A 118 -0.14 -22.66 -12.48
C GLN A 118 -0.31 -24.02 -13.14
N ILE A 119 -1.48 -24.65 -12.99
CA ILE A 119 -1.80 -25.89 -13.72
C ILE A 119 -1.79 -25.67 -15.24
N ALA A 120 -2.28 -24.50 -15.72
CA ALA A 120 -2.21 -24.16 -17.13
C ALA A 120 -0.76 -23.99 -17.61
N TRP A 121 0.11 -23.33 -16.83
CA TRP A 121 1.53 -23.22 -17.14
C TRP A 121 2.25 -24.58 -17.16
N MET A 122 1.97 -25.44 -16.19
CA MET A 122 2.52 -26.82 -16.17
C MET A 122 2.11 -27.60 -17.43
N LYS A 123 0.84 -27.50 -17.85
CA LYS A 123 0.35 -28.14 -19.08
C LYS A 123 1.04 -27.56 -20.34
N GLU A 124 1.21 -26.25 -20.40
CA GLU A 124 1.89 -25.58 -21.51
C GLU A 124 3.34 -26.07 -21.63
N ILE A 125 4.08 -26.14 -20.52
CA ILE A 125 5.46 -26.62 -20.48
C ILE A 125 5.53 -28.09 -20.89
N THR A 126 4.68 -28.94 -20.31
CA THR A 126 4.65 -30.39 -20.55
C THR A 126 4.28 -30.72 -22.02
N ALA A 127 3.55 -29.85 -22.71
CA ALA A 127 3.19 -30.05 -24.11
C ALA A 127 4.35 -29.74 -25.08
N LYS A 128 5.49 -29.25 -24.61
CA LYS A 128 6.68 -28.93 -25.42
C LYS A 128 7.73 -30.02 -25.30
N THR A 129 8.65 -30.05 -26.28
CA THR A 129 9.78 -30.97 -26.30
C THR A 129 11.04 -30.26 -26.82
N GLY A 130 12.20 -30.79 -26.53
CA GLY A 130 13.47 -30.26 -27.01
C GLY A 130 13.75 -28.84 -26.58
N SER A 131 14.27 -28.01 -27.45
CA SER A 131 14.58 -26.61 -27.16
C SER A 131 13.37 -25.74 -26.87
N ASP A 132 12.17 -26.12 -27.37
CA ASP A 132 10.92 -25.39 -27.07
C ASP A 132 10.46 -25.65 -25.64
N TYR A 133 10.68 -26.88 -25.12
CA TYR A 133 10.50 -27.17 -23.71
C TYR A 133 11.41 -26.29 -22.85
N ASP A 134 12.71 -26.26 -23.16
CA ASP A 134 13.68 -25.50 -22.39
C ASP A 134 13.31 -24.01 -22.32
N ARG A 135 12.98 -23.38 -23.47
CA ARG A 135 12.57 -21.99 -23.53
C ARG A 135 11.28 -21.71 -22.76
N THR A 136 10.27 -22.58 -22.95
CA THR A 136 8.98 -22.39 -22.29
C THR A 136 9.09 -22.53 -20.77
N ALA A 137 9.82 -23.55 -20.29
CA ALA A 137 10.03 -23.75 -18.86
C ALA A 137 10.77 -22.58 -18.21
N VAL A 138 11.88 -22.14 -18.82
CA VAL A 138 12.67 -21.00 -18.31
C VAL A 138 11.82 -19.74 -18.30
N GLN A 139 11.08 -19.44 -19.38
CA GLN A 139 10.27 -18.23 -19.48
C GLN A 139 9.16 -18.18 -18.43
N ARG A 140 8.40 -19.28 -18.25
CA ARG A 140 7.31 -19.33 -17.27
C ARG A 140 7.80 -19.23 -15.84
N LEU A 141 8.90 -19.92 -15.51
CA LEU A 141 9.53 -19.78 -14.21
C LEU A 141 10.04 -18.36 -13.98
N ARG A 142 10.69 -17.73 -14.98
CA ARG A 142 11.19 -16.36 -14.85
C ARG A 142 10.07 -15.33 -14.64
N GLU A 143 8.96 -15.47 -15.37
CA GLU A 143 7.77 -14.64 -15.18
C GLU A 143 7.19 -14.76 -13.76
N ALA A 144 7.03 -15.98 -13.27
CA ALA A 144 6.50 -16.25 -11.94
C ALA A 144 7.34 -15.61 -10.84
N HIS A 145 8.67 -15.74 -10.94
CA HIS A 145 9.60 -15.11 -10.01
C HIS A 145 9.55 -13.58 -10.05
N GLY A 146 9.37 -13.00 -11.25
CA GLY A 146 9.18 -11.56 -11.43
C GLY A 146 7.90 -11.04 -10.79
N ILE A 147 6.85 -11.85 -10.74
CA ILE A 147 5.58 -11.51 -10.09
C ILE A 147 5.68 -11.58 -8.56
N VAL A 148 6.37 -12.59 -8.03
CA VAL A 148 6.39 -12.84 -6.58
C VAL A 148 7.40 -11.98 -5.83
N LEU A 149 8.52 -11.61 -6.47
CA LEU A 149 9.57 -10.81 -5.83
C LEU A 149 9.08 -9.46 -5.28
N PRO A 150 8.33 -8.64 -6.03
CA PRO A 150 7.78 -7.38 -5.50
C PRO A 150 6.84 -7.59 -4.32
N ILE A 151 6.06 -8.68 -4.31
CA ILE A 151 5.15 -9.02 -3.21
C ILE A 151 5.93 -9.32 -1.93
N LEU A 152 6.97 -10.14 -2.01
CA LEU A 152 7.86 -10.44 -0.89
C LEU A 152 8.54 -9.17 -0.36
N ALA A 153 9.09 -8.34 -1.25
CA ALA A 153 9.74 -7.09 -0.88
C ALA A 153 8.75 -6.14 -0.18
N GLN A 154 7.53 -6.00 -0.71
CA GLN A 154 6.49 -5.15 -0.11
C GLN A 154 6.09 -5.66 1.28
N VAL A 155 5.88 -6.95 1.45
CA VAL A 155 5.58 -7.54 2.76
C VAL A 155 6.76 -7.36 3.71
N ARG A 156 7.98 -7.61 3.25
CA ARG A 156 9.21 -7.45 4.06
C ARG A 156 9.33 -6.06 4.68
N ILE A 157 8.98 -5.00 3.95
CA ILE A 157 9.11 -3.61 4.42
C ILE A 157 7.90 -3.11 5.21
N SER A 158 6.72 -3.76 5.08
CA SER A 158 5.47 -3.24 5.66
C SER A 158 4.87 -4.10 6.78
N THR A 159 5.23 -5.39 6.87
CA THR A 159 4.66 -6.28 7.88
C THR A 159 5.06 -5.89 9.31
N ARG A 160 4.12 -6.04 10.23
CA ARG A 160 4.33 -5.86 11.67
C ARG A 160 4.49 -7.19 12.41
N ASN A 161 4.43 -8.32 11.68
CA ASN A 161 4.62 -9.66 12.22
C ASN A 161 6.07 -10.09 12.06
N ASP A 162 6.74 -10.46 13.14
CA ASP A 162 8.18 -10.78 13.14
C ASP A 162 8.50 -12.05 12.37
N LEU A 163 7.66 -13.09 12.47
CA LEU A 163 7.86 -14.33 11.71
C LEU A 163 7.71 -14.09 10.22
N VAL A 164 6.68 -13.34 9.80
CA VAL A 164 6.47 -13.02 8.39
C VAL A 164 7.58 -12.12 7.87
N ARG A 165 8.08 -11.20 8.69
CA ARG A 165 9.19 -10.32 8.28
C ARG A 165 10.46 -11.11 7.98
N GLN A 166 10.78 -12.08 8.83
CA GLN A 166 11.94 -12.97 8.60
C GLN A 166 11.71 -13.85 7.38
N PHE A 167 10.56 -14.53 7.32
CA PHE A 167 10.19 -15.36 6.17
C PHE A 167 10.27 -14.60 4.84
N ALA A 168 9.74 -13.37 4.79
CA ALA A 168 9.78 -12.55 3.58
C ALA A 168 11.22 -12.10 3.22
N ALA A 169 12.11 -11.90 4.22
CA ALA A 169 13.51 -11.61 3.97
C ALA A 169 14.21 -12.82 3.31
N ASP A 170 14.05 -14.00 3.88
CA ASP A 170 14.64 -15.24 3.37
C ASP A 170 14.08 -15.59 1.99
N GLY A 171 12.74 -15.48 1.81
CA GLY A 171 12.07 -15.68 0.53
C GLY A 171 12.56 -14.73 -0.57
N THR A 172 12.84 -13.47 -0.22
CA THR A 172 13.42 -12.50 -1.18
C THR A 172 14.80 -12.96 -1.67
N LEU A 173 15.64 -13.51 -0.79
CA LEU A 173 16.95 -14.05 -1.16
C LEU A 173 16.83 -15.27 -2.09
N TYR A 174 15.90 -16.20 -1.79
CA TYR A 174 15.63 -17.36 -2.65
C TYR A 174 15.20 -16.91 -4.05
N VAL A 175 14.16 -16.08 -4.13
CA VAL A 175 13.60 -15.62 -5.41
C VAL A 175 14.63 -14.85 -6.24
N THR A 176 15.46 -14.02 -5.61
CA THR A 176 16.52 -13.28 -6.32
C THR A 176 17.57 -14.23 -6.91
N ARG A 177 17.97 -15.28 -6.18
CA ARG A 177 18.89 -16.30 -6.72
C ARG A 177 18.26 -17.10 -7.85
N HIS A 178 17.00 -17.50 -7.73
CA HIS A 178 16.28 -18.23 -8.77
C HIS A 178 16.21 -17.45 -10.07
N ILE A 179 15.92 -16.14 -10.00
CA ILE A 179 15.99 -15.25 -11.16
C ILE A 179 17.37 -15.34 -11.82
N GLY A 180 18.44 -15.23 -11.04
CA GLY A 180 19.81 -15.35 -11.54
C GLY A 180 20.11 -16.72 -12.19
N TYR A 181 19.60 -17.83 -11.60
CA TYR A 181 19.76 -19.16 -12.20
C TYR A 181 19.06 -19.28 -13.57
N LEU A 182 17.83 -18.74 -13.67
CA LEU A 182 17.06 -18.74 -14.91
C LEU A 182 17.70 -17.87 -15.99
N GLU A 183 18.14 -16.67 -15.62
CA GLU A 183 18.83 -15.74 -16.53
C GLU A 183 20.17 -16.28 -17.01
N SER A 184 20.90 -17.02 -16.18
CA SER A 184 22.17 -17.66 -16.58
C SER A 184 22.01 -18.75 -17.63
N THR A 185 20.81 -19.26 -17.89
CA THR A 185 20.54 -20.21 -18.99
C THR A 185 20.65 -19.57 -20.38
N GLY A 186 20.57 -18.24 -20.48
CA GLY A 186 20.55 -17.49 -21.75
C GLY A 186 19.29 -17.66 -22.59
N LEU A 187 18.21 -18.25 -22.00
CA LEU A 187 16.96 -18.54 -22.71
C LEU A 187 15.81 -17.61 -22.36
N VAL A 188 16.03 -16.62 -21.46
CA VAL A 188 15.00 -15.66 -21.08
C VAL A 188 14.77 -14.66 -22.20
N ASP A 189 13.51 -14.54 -22.63
CA ASP A 189 13.06 -13.47 -23.50
C ASP A 189 12.60 -12.28 -22.64
N TYR A 190 13.45 -11.29 -22.53
CA TYR A 190 13.15 -10.08 -21.73
C TYR A 190 12.05 -9.21 -22.36
N SER A 191 11.84 -9.31 -23.68
CA SER A 191 10.79 -8.55 -24.36
C SER A 191 9.38 -9.06 -24.05
N ALA A 192 9.27 -10.33 -23.63
CA ALA A 192 8.02 -10.95 -23.21
C ALA A 192 7.72 -10.76 -21.71
N LEU A 193 8.64 -10.17 -20.93
CA LEU A 193 8.38 -9.86 -19.54
C LEU A 193 7.50 -8.62 -19.40
N PRO A 194 6.68 -8.52 -18.32
CA PRO A 194 5.90 -7.31 -18.05
C PRO A 194 6.81 -6.08 -17.96
N GLU A 195 6.39 -4.99 -18.60
CA GLU A 195 7.11 -3.73 -18.48
C GLU A 195 7.16 -3.26 -17.00
N PRO A 196 8.29 -2.68 -16.56
CA PRO A 196 8.35 -2.08 -15.25
C PRO A 196 7.33 -0.91 -15.18
N PRO A 197 6.69 -0.68 -14.02
CA PRO A 197 5.75 0.41 -13.88
C PRO A 197 6.44 1.72 -14.22
N SER A 198 5.83 2.49 -15.13
CA SER A 198 6.32 3.81 -15.53
C SER A 198 6.45 4.69 -14.28
N PRO A 199 7.57 5.44 -14.11
CA PRO A 199 7.70 6.42 -13.05
C PRO A 199 6.69 7.54 -13.29
N GLY A 200 5.53 7.45 -12.66
CA GLY A 200 4.51 8.50 -12.66
C GLY A 200 4.71 9.42 -11.47
N LEU A 201 4.37 10.70 -11.62
CA LEU A 201 4.34 11.69 -10.53
C LEU A 201 3.44 11.27 -9.36
N LEU A 202 2.62 10.23 -9.56
CA LEU A 202 1.71 9.61 -8.60
C LEU A 202 1.84 8.08 -8.69
N SER A 203 3.03 7.54 -8.52
CA SER A 203 3.27 6.09 -8.56
C SER A 203 2.79 5.31 -7.34
N GLY A 204 1.67 5.69 -6.78
CA GLY A 204 0.73 4.74 -6.22
C GLY A 204 -0.24 4.42 -7.34
N SER A 205 -0.58 3.18 -7.53
CA SER A 205 -1.61 2.72 -8.48
C SER A 205 -2.95 3.41 -8.18
N ALA A 206 -3.04 4.70 -8.43
CA ALA A 206 -4.27 5.46 -8.34
C ALA A 206 -5.18 4.93 -9.45
N SER A 207 -6.02 3.98 -9.07
CA SER A 207 -7.17 3.61 -9.87
C SER A 207 -7.98 4.88 -10.09
N TRP A 208 -8.61 5.10 -11.33
CA TRP A 208 -9.55 6.16 -11.56
C TRP A 208 -10.65 6.21 -10.50
N THR A 209 -10.90 5.09 -9.74
CA THR A 209 -11.75 5.06 -8.53
C THR A 209 -11.17 5.88 -7.39
N ASP A 210 -9.87 6.02 -7.27
CA ASP A 210 -9.22 6.84 -6.23
C ASP A 210 -9.33 8.34 -6.52
N LEU A 211 -9.55 8.72 -7.79
CA LEU A 211 -9.81 10.09 -8.22
C LEU A 211 -11.28 10.47 -8.18
N LEU A 212 -12.21 9.50 -8.19
CA LEU A 212 -13.64 9.75 -8.16
C LEU A 212 -14.08 10.45 -6.88
N VAL A 213 -13.59 10.02 -5.73
CA VAL A 213 -14.00 10.60 -4.44
C VAL A 213 -13.43 12.01 -4.23
N PRO A 214 -12.12 12.27 -4.41
CA PRO A 214 -11.59 13.63 -4.39
C PRO A 214 -12.27 14.55 -5.41
N GLY A 215 -12.55 14.03 -6.62
CA GLY A 215 -13.26 14.78 -7.65
C GLY A 215 -14.69 15.17 -7.25
N LEU A 216 -15.46 14.24 -6.70
CA LEU A 216 -16.81 14.50 -6.18
C LEU A 216 -16.80 15.48 -5.01
N VAL A 217 -15.84 15.35 -4.09
CA VAL A 217 -15.68 16.30 -2.97
C VAL A 217 -15.34 17.68 -3.49
N LEU A 218 -14.43 17.81 -4.45
CA LEU A 218 -14.08 19.09 -5.06
C LEU A 218 -15.31 19.74 -5.73
N ILE A 219 -16.08 18.99 -6.51
CA ILE A 219 -17.31 19.46 -7.15
C ILE A 219 -18.33 19.92 -6.09
N ALA A 220 -18.52 19.15 -5.02
CA ALA A 220 -19.41 19.51 -3.93
C ALA A 220 -18.97 20.81 -3.23
N CYS A 221 -17.67 20.97 -2.97
CA CYS A 221 -17.11 22.21 -2.41
C CYS A 221 -17.31 23.41 -3.32
N LEU A 222 -17.07 23.28 -4.63
CA LEU A 222 -17.28 24.35 -5.61
C LEU A 222 -18.76 24.75 -5.71
N LEU A 223 -19.67 23.77 -5.72
CA LEU A 223 -21.10 24.03 -5.71
C LEU A 223 -21.54 24.75 -4.41
N THR A 224 -21.01 24.34 -3.29
CA THR A 224 -21.31 25.01 -2.00
C THR A 224 -20.79 26.44 -1.97
N ALA A 225 -19.55 26.67 -2.43
CA ALA A 225 -18.97 28.01 -2.50
C ALA A 225 -19.75 28.96 -3.45
N THR A 226 -20.21 28.46 -4.61
CA THR A 226 -21.03 29.24 -5.54
C THR A 226 -22.38 29.61 -4.97
N LEU A 227 -23.01 28.70 -4.21
CA LEU A 227 -24.30 28.99 -3.52
C LEU A 227 -24.16 30.00 -2.40
N ILE A 228 -23.11 29.90 -1.59
CA ILE A 228 -22.81 30.87 -0.55
C ILE A 228 -22.57 32.23 -1.19
N GLY A 229 -21.75 32.30 -2.25
CA GLY A 229 -21.49 33.54 -2.99
C GLY A 229 -22.74 34.16 -3.60
N ALA A 230 -23.65 33.33 -4.16
CA ALA A 230 -24.92 33.78 -4.71
C ALA A 230 -25.88 34.30 -3.61
N SER A 231 -25.92 33.61 -2.45
CA SER A 231 -26.76 34.02 -1.32
C SER A 231 -26.31 35.36 -0.69
N LEU A 232 -25.00 35.57 -0.59
CA LEU A 232 -24.43 36.83 -0.10
C LEU A 232 -24.68 37.99 -1.06
N ARG A 233 -24.55 37.78 -2.38
CA ARG A 233 -24.91 38.79 -3.41
C ARG A 233 -26.39 39.13 -3.40
N GLY A 234 -27.27 38.14 -3.15
CA GLY A 234 -28.71 38.36 -3.02
C GLY A 234 -29.07 39.23 -1.81
N ARG A 235 -28.40 39.04 -0.68
CA ARG A 235 -28.59 39.86 0.53
C ARG A 235 -28.11 41.31 0.34
N GLY A 236 -26.97 41.51 -0.36
CA GLY A 236 -26.50 42.87 -0.67
C GLY A 236 -27.44 43.68 -1.56
N LYS A 237 -28.14 43.01 -2.52
CA LYS A 237 -29.17 43.67 -3.33
C LYS A 237 -30.48 43.98 -2.55
N ALA A 238 -30.88 43.09 -1.64
CA ALA A 238 -32.06 43.32 -0.81
C ALA A 238 -31.85 44.48 0.18
N ASN A 239 -30.68 44.62 0.77
CA ASN A 239 -30.35 45.73 1.67
C ASN A 239 -30.25 47.09 0.94
N LYS A 240 -29.80 47.11 -0.33
CA LYS A 240 -29.81 48.33 -1.13
C LYS A 240 -31.22 48.78 -1.55
N ALA A 241 -32.14 47.82 -1.76
CA ALA A 241 -33.54 48.14 -2.08
C ALA A 241 -34.36 48.64 -0.85
N ALA A 242 -33.91 48.30 0.37
CA ALA A 242 -34.55 48.75 1.62
C ALA A 242 -34.08 50.11 2.10
N GLN A 243 -33.13 50.75 1.43
CA GLN A 243 -32.59 52.07 1.76
C GLN A 243 -33.14 53.21 0.87
N LEU A 244 -34.32 53.07 0.29
CA LEU A 244 -35.03 54.23 -0.29
C LEU A 244 -35.52 55.10 0.83
N PRO A 245 -35.22 56.39 0.81
CA PRO A 245 -35.65 57.31 1.89
C PRO A 245 -37.18 57.42 1.93
N PRO A 246 -37.83 57.50 3.12
CA PRO A 246 -39.26 57.70 3.23
C PRO A 246 -39.63 59.08 2.66
N MET A 247 -40.63 59.09 1.78
CA MET A 247 -41.20 60.33 1.33
C MET A 247 -41.72 61.11 2.55
N VAL A 248 -41.19 62.32 2.68
CA VAL A 248 -41.64 63.30 3.71
C VAL A 248 -43.04 63.69 3.39
N THR A 249 -43.99 63.26 4.18
CA THR A 249 -45.36 63.90 4.27
C THR A 249 -45.29 64.88 5.41
N THR A 250 -45.30 66.15 5.01
CA THR A 250 -45.44 67.32 5.88
C THR A 250 -46.84 67.37 6.46
N SER A 251 -47.02 67.30 7.78
CA SER A 251 -48.18 67.87 8.47
C SER A 251 -47.74 68.37 9.82
N ALA A 252 -48.18 69.60 10.07
CA ALA A 252 -47.80 70.55 11.12
C ALA A 252 -48.32 70.20 12.53
N PRO A 253 -48.06 71.04 13.53
CA PRO A 253 -47.67 70.55 14.88
C PRO A 253 -48.83 70.59 15.87
N ARG A 254 -48.74 69.83 16.95
CA ARG A 254 -49.50 70.09 18.20
C ARG A 254 -48.56 69.94 19.41
N VAL A 255 -48.60 71.06 20.14
CA VAL A 255 -47.99 71.29 21.43
C VAL A 255 -48.75 70.54 22.53
N ALA A 256 -48.04 70.02 23.50
CA ALA A 256 -48.30 69.92 24.94
C ALA A 256 -47.29 69.02 25.64
N THR A 257 -46.35 69.53 26.38
CA THR A 257 -46.31 69.76 27.85
C THR A 257 -46.23 68.48 28.73
N ALA A 258 -45.26 68.52 29.64
CA ALA A 258 -45.11 67.89 30.96
C ALA A 258 -44.18 66.66 31.02
N ALA A 259 -43.02 66.88 31.50
CA ALA A 259 -42.37 66.52 32.76
C ALA A 259 -42.67 65.15 33.33
N ALA A 260 -41.58 64.36 33.47
CA ALA A 260 -41.26 63.72 34.72
C ALA A 260 -39.81 63.08 34.65
N LEU A 261 -39.03 63.56 35.54
CA LEU A 261 -37.80 62.96 36.03
C LEU A 261 -38.07 61.54 36.55
N ILE A 262 -37.13 60.64 36.43
CA ILE A 262 -36.68 59.71 37.47
C ILE A 262 -35.50 58.86 36.93
N ALA A 263 -34.33 59.09 37.55
CA ALA A 263 -33.26 58.19 38.05
C ALA A 263 -32.85 56.93 37.31
N LEU A 264 -31.56 56.90 37.04
CA LEU A 264 -30.69 55.73 36.92
C LEU A 264 -30.70 54.83 38.18
N PRO A 265 -30.37 53.54 38.05
CA PRO A 265 -29.09 53.19 38.60
C PRO A 265 -28.21 52.32 37.68
N GLU A 266 -27.00 52.63 37.83
CA GLU A 266 -25.79 51.92 37.47
C GLU A 266 -25.77 50.49 38.03
N ALA A 267 -25.42 49.53 37.23
CA ALA A 267 -24.98 48.19 37.71
C ALA A 267 -23.84 47.64 36.84
N ALA A 268 -22.70 47.90 37.35
CA ALA A 268 -21.53 47.05 37.49
C ALA A 268 -21.26 45.97 36.42
N SER A 269 -20.27 46.26 35.64
CA SER A 269 -19.36 45.33 34.94
C SER A 269 -18.78 44.29 35.90
N THR A 270 -18.95 43.01 35.60
CA THR A 270 -18.03 41.96 36.08
C THR A 270 -17.59 41.13 34.89
N ALA A 271 -16.53 41.56 34.26
CA ALA A 271 -15.77 40.74 33.35
C ALA A 271 -14.97 39.68 34.15
N ARG A 272 -15.40 38.45 34.06
CA ARG A 272 -14.69 37.30 34.62
C ARG A 272 -13.74 36.78 33.54
N SER A 273 -12.47 37.20 33.62
CA SER A 273 -11.38 36.63 32.86
C SER A 273 -11.09 35.22 33.37
N VAL A 274 -11.38 34.22 32.55
CA VAL A 274 -10.90 32.85 32.75
C VAL A 274 -9.46 32.78 32.26
N ARG A 275 -8.54 32.71 33.19
CA ARG A 275 -7.13 32.50 32.95
C ARG A 275 -6.92 31.02 32.67
N PHE A 276 -6.56 30.68 31.43
CA PHE A 276 -6.19 29.33 31.03
C PHE A 276 -4.72 29.08 31.44
N THR A 277 -4.50 28.16 32.36
CA THR A 277 -3.18 27.69 32.76
C THR A 277 -2.88 26.43 31.95
N PRO A 278 -1.81 26.38 31.15
CA PRO A 278 -1.40 25.13 30.49
C PRO A 278 -0.79 24.16 31.51
N PRO A 279 -1.03 22.85 31.38
CA PRO A 279 -0.40 21.84 32.25
C PRO A 279 1.11 21.74 31.95
N GLY A 280 1.88 21.61 33.01
CA GLY A 280 3.32 21.67 33.07
C GLY A 280 4.02 20.65 32.17
N LEU A 281 5.12 21.12 31.62
CA LEU A 281 6.18 20.29 31.01
C LEU A 281 6.72 19.31 32.07
N ALA A 282 6.54 18.04 31.83
CA ALA A 282 7.23 16.99 32.57
C ALA A 282 8.71 17.00 32.21
N THR A 283 9.50 17.02 33.23
CA THR A 283 10.95 16.99 33.30
C THR A 283 11.55 15.92 32.38
N VAL A 284 12.48 16.35 31.53
CA VAL A 284 13.34 15.47 30.73
C VAL A 284 14.26 14.72 31.70
N MET A 285 14.05 13.40 31.81
CA MET A 285 14.99 12.51 32.46
C MET A 285 16.22 12.33 31.58
N SER A 286 17.39 12.56 32.14
CA SER A 286 18.71 12.25 31.58
C SER A 286 18.83 10.77 31.18
N PRO A 287 19.58 10.45 30.12
CA PRO A 287 19.81 9.07 29.70
C PRO A 287 20.69 8.35 30.71
N GLY A 288 20.15 7.29 31.28
CA GLY A 288 20.89 6.35 32.14
C GLY A 288 21.89 5.56 31.30
N THR A 289 23.05 5.35 31.88
CA THR A 289 24.16 4.51 31.43
C THR A 289 23.65 3.10 31.06
N PRO A 290 24.05 2.52 29.91
CA PRO A 290 23.69 1.15 29.59
C PRO A 290 24.42 0.15 30.49
N PRO A 291 23.79 -0.99 30.84
CA PRO A 291 24.44 -2.03 31.59
C PRO A 291 25.48 -2.76 30.74
N ASP A 292 26.65 -2.97 31.30
CA ASP A 292 27.72 -3.83 30.82
C ASP A 292 27.24 -5.27 30.65
N GLY A 293 27.48 -5.86 29.48
CA GLY A 293 27.24 -7.26 29.25
C GLY A 293 26.79 -7.62 27.83
N ILE A 294 27.59 -7.31 26.83
CA ILE A 294 27.47 -7.93 25.49
C ILE A 294 28.43 -9.11 25.47
N PRO A 295 27.97 -10.37 25.28
CA PRO A 295 28.88 -11.48 25.06
C PRO A 295 29.54 -11.36 23.70
N ASP A 296 30.84 -11.55 23.65
CA ASP A 296 31.69 -11.54 22.48
C ASP A 296 31.16 -12.44 21.37
N VAL A 297 30.92 -11.86 20.20
CA VAL A 297 30.68 -12.58 18.95
C VAL A 297 32.05 -13.07 18.44
N PRO A 298 32.25 -14.37 18.24
CA PRO A 298 33.53 -14.87 17.74
C PRO A 298 33.77 -14.40 16.30
N THR A 299 34.88 -13.72 16.10
CA THR A 299 35.44 -13.33 14.80
C THR A 299 35.73 -14.58 13.96
N PRO A 300 35.26 -14.66 12.70
CA PRO A 300 35.64 -15.77 11.84
C PRO A 300 37.14 -15.70 11.51
N ALA A 301 37.84 -16.80 11.78
CA ALA A 301 39.25 -16.96 11.51
C ALA A 301 39.56 -16.76 10.01
N ALA A 302 40.47 -15.85 9.74
CA ALA A 302 41.12 -15.70 8.45
C ALA A 302 41.99 -16.93 8.18
N GLY A 303 41.72 -17.66 7.08
CA GLY A 303 42.54 -18.80 6.69
C GLY A 303 42.00 -19.57 5.49
N ILE A 304 41.99 -18.95 4.31
CA ILE A 304 41.89 -19.71 3.07
C ILE A 304 43.29 -19.73 2.43
N PRO A 305 43.96 -20.89 2.30
CA PRO A 305 45.24 -20.96 1.61
C PRO A 305 45.04 -20.80 0.11
N ARG A 306 45.71 -19.82 -0.46
CA ARG A 306 45.85 -19.64 -1.91
C ARG A 306 46.67 -20.82 -2.48
N SER A 307 46.03 -21.75 -3.17
CA SER A 307 46.73 -22.74 -4.00
C SER A 307 47.35 -22.03 -5.21
N ARG A 308 48.67 -22.11 -5.31
CA ARG A 308 49.45 -21.70 -6.48
C ARG A 308 49.08 -22.58 -7.65
N ILE A 309 48.53 -22.01 -8.69
CA ILE A 309 48.44 -22.65 -10.00
C ILE A 309 49.80 -22.50 -10.66
N SER A 310 50.55 -23.62 -10.74
CA SER A 310 51.79 -23.75 -11.46
C SER A 310 51.52 -23.76 -12.97
N ALA A 311 52.01 -22.77 -13.67
CA ALA A 311 52.04 -22.79 -15.13
C ALA A 311 53.23 -23.64 -15.61
N SER A 312 52.96 -24.80 -16.20
CA SER A 312 53.93 -25.50 -17.03
C SER A 312 53.20 -26.39 -18.03
N GLY A 313 53.48 -26.21 -19.31
CA GLY A 313 52.98 -27.06 -20.37
C GLY A 313 53.05 -26.39 -21.74
N ARG A 314 54.29 -26.08 -22.22
CA ARG A 314 54.54 -25.87 -23.65
C ARG A 314 54.38 -27.20 -24.37
N HIS A 315 53.46 -27.33 -25.29
CA HIS A 315 53.51 -28.33 -26.34
C HIS A 315 53.72 -27.67 -27.69
N THR A 316 54.89 -27.88 -28.22
CA THR A 316 55.33 -27.60 -29.59
C THR A 316 54.53 -28.42 -30.60
N VAL A 317 53.99 -27.75 -31.58
CA VAL A 317 53.47 -28.36 -32.82
C VAL A 317 54.64 -28.69 -33.72
N ARG A 318 54.74 -29.94 -34.16
CA ARG A 318 55.49 -30.35 -35.34
C ARG A 318 54.63 -31.20 -36.27
N ARG A 319 54.42 -30.63 -37.49
CA ARG A 319 54.08 -31.23 -38.80
C ARG A 319 52.82 -32.10 -38.89
#